data_698f35002303964642aed4db43069387
#
_entry.id   698f35002303964642aed4db43069387
#
_cell.length_a   1.000
_cell.length_b   1.000
_cell.length_c   1.000
_cell.angle_alpha   90.00
_cell.angle_beta   90.00
_cell.angle_gamma   90.00
#
_symmetry.space_group_name_H-M   'P 1'
#
loop_
_entity.id
_entity.type
_entity.pdbx_description
1 polymer ?
#
loop_
_entity_poly.entity_id
_entity_poly.type
_entity_poly.pdbx_seq_one_letter_code
_entity_poly.pdbx_strand_id
1 'polypeptide(L)'
;MSDILLIGSCEPFSGKSALVLGIAKRLLQEKKKVRIGKPLATCIELTNLPSMSYEGLIDDDVKFIGSTLNIEEENLISSVGLLDNISAEKRISNKDLLPGKGFDQIEGLVNDDFEGLNILEAAGSLHEGMIYGLSLPQLAKSLNAKVLIVNLWEDCKSVDALLDAKKQLGKHFAGVVLNAVIPQEVEKVKNEIIPSLKDMNIEVFGVMPKSPLLRSVTVG
;
A
#
# COMPACT_ATOMS: atom_id res chain seq x y z
N MET A 1 16.77 10.77 7.55
CA MET A 1 15.74 10.24 6.61
C MET A 1 14.92 9.23 7.39
N SER A 2 13.64 9.45 7.48
CA SER A 2 12.73 8.51 8.12
C SER A 2 12.60 7.23 7.28
N ASP A 3 12.46 6.08 7.93
CA ASP A 3 12.28 4.80 7.23
C ASP A 3 10.89 4.75 6.59
N ILE A 4 10.80 4.25 5.35
CA ILE A 4 9.56 4.15 4.59
C ILE A 4 9.35 2.72 4.11
N LEU A 5 8.19 2.16 4.44
CA LEU A 5 7.71 0.89 3.92
C LEU A 5 6.46 1.13 3.05
N LEU A 6 6.55 0.76 1.80
CA LEU A 6 5.39 0.73 0.90
C LEU A 6 4.71 -0.63 0.93
N ILE A 7 3.41 -0.64 1.15
CA ILE A 7 2.56 -1.82 1.02
C ILE A 7 1.80 -1.72 -0.30
N GLY A 8 2.09 -2.63 -1.20
CA GLY A 8 1.48 -2.66 -2.52
C GLY A 8 0.91 -4.02 -2.87
N SER A 9 0.33 -4.14 -4.05
CA SER A 9 -0.21 -5.40 -4.55
C SER A 9 -0.18 -5.47 -6.08
N CYS A 10 -0.29 -6.68 -6.61
CA CYS A 10 -0.43 -6.88 -8.04
C CYS A 10 -1.85 -6.58 -8.53
N GLU A 11 -2.85 -6.64 -7.65
CA GLU A 11 -4.27 -6.52 -7.95
C GLU A 11 -5.05 -5.80 -6.84
N PRO A 12 -6.21 -5.21 -7.14
CA PRO A 12 -7.09 -4.62 -6.15
C PRO A 12 -7.59 -5.67 -5.13
N PHE A 13 -8.05 -5.19 -3.97
CA PHE A 13 -8.68 -6.02 -2.92
C PHE A 13 -7.82 -7.17 -2.39
N SER A 14 -6.52 -7.07 -2.53
CA SER A 14 -5.56 -8.10 -2.11
C SER A 14 -5.32 -8.17 -0.59
N GLY A 15 -5.84 -7.23 0.19
CA GLY A 15 -5.70 -7.17 1.66
C GLY A 15 -4.58 -6.27 2.16
N LYS A 16 -4.20 -5.25 1.39
CA LYS A 16 -3.18 -4.26 1.78
C LYS A 16 -3.50 -3.59 3.11
N SER A 17 -4.70 -3.02 3.26
CA SER A 17 -5.13 -2.32 4.48
C SER A 17 -5.10 -3.22 5.71
N ALA A 18 -5.48 -4.51 5.55
CA ALA A 18 -5.36 -5.49 6.63
C ALA A 18 -3.90 -5.75 7.04
N LEU A 19 -2.98 -5.79 6.07
CA LEU A 19 -1.55 -5.95 6.36
C LEU A 19 -0.99 -4.68 7.02
N VAL A 20 -1.34 -3.49 6.54
CA VAL A 20 -0.95 -2.20 7.18
C VAL A 20 -1.40 -2.19 8.63
N LEU A 21 -2.67 -2.52 8.90
CA LEU A 21 -3.22 -2.63 10.24
C LEU A 21 -2.41 -3.60 11.12
N GLY A 22 -2.11 -4.79 10.58
CA GLY A 22 -1.36 -5.82 11.31
C GLY A 22 0.07 -5.40 11.66
N ILE A 23 0.79 -4.82 10.70
CA ILE A 23 2.17 -4.33 10.89
C ILE A 23 2.18 -3.16 11.88
N ALA A 24 1.32 -2.16 11.69
CA ALA A 24 1.23 -1.01 12.57
C ALA A 24 0.90 -1.43 14.01
N LYS A 25 -0.08 -2.33 14.20
CA LYS A 25 -0.42 -2.90 15.51
C LYS A 25 0.78 -3.55 16.17
N ARG A 26 1.52 -4.38 15.44
CA ARG A 26 2.69 -5.08 15.98
C ARG A 26 3.78 -4.11 16.42
N LEU A 27 4.09 -3.11 15.59
CA LEU A 27 5.09 -2.10 15.90
C LEU A 27 4.72 -1.27 17.13
N LEU A 28 3.45 -0.86 17.23
CA LEU A 28 2.96 -0.12 18.40
C LEU A 28 3.05 -0.96 19.69
N GLN A 29 2.76 -2.27 19.61
CA GLN A 29 2.97 -3.19 20.75
C GLN A 29 4.45 -3.27 21.17
N GLU A 30 5.36 -3.13 20.22
CA GLU A 30 6.80 -3.06 20.45
C GLU A 30 7.28 -1.64 20.82
N LYS A 31 6.35 -0.71 21.08
CA LYS A 31 6.62 0.71 21.40
C LYS A 31 7.42 1.44 20.32
N LYS A 32 7.26 1.02 19.07
CA LYS A 32 7.83 1.72 17.91
C LYS A 32 6.87 2.82 17.47
N LYS A 33 7.43 3.95 17.03
CA LYS A 33 6.65 5.02 16.43
C LYS A 33 6.31 4.66 15.00
N VAL A 34 5.06 4.88 14.60
CA VAL A 34 4.57 4.64 13.24
C VAL A 34 3.72 5.81 12.76
N ARG A 35 3.84 6.14 11.50
CA ARG A 35 2.89 6.95 10.75
C ARG A 35 2.29 6.09 9.66
N ILE A 36 1.03 6.32 9.33
CA ILE A 36 0.35 5.59 8.27
C ILE A 36 -0.26 6.57 7.27
N GLY A 37 -0.26 6.19 5.99
CA GLY A 37 -0.84 7.02 4.94
C GLY A 37 -1.15 6.25 3.68
N LYS A 38 -1.93 6.90 2.80
CA LYS A 38 -2.27 6.41 1.47
C LYS A 38 -2.10 7.58 0.49
N PRO A 39 -0.95 7.65 -0.20
CA PRO A 39 -0.60 8.80 -1.04
C PRO A 39 -1.65 9.16 -2.08
N LEU A 40 -2.27 8.16 -2.68
CA LEU A 40 -3.39 8.32 -3.60
C LEU A 40 -4.63 7.74 -2.94
N ALA A 41 -5.51 8.61 -2.45
CA ALA A 41 -6.76 8.20 -1.83
C ALA A 41 -7.69 7.53 -2.84
N THR A 42 -8.36 6.47 -2.40
CA THR A 42 -9.32 5.71 -3.21
C THR A 42 -10.72 5.71 -2.62
N CYS A 43 -10.85 6.03 -1.34
CA CYS A 43 -12.12 6.09 -0.64
C CYS A 43 -12.16 7.33 0.27
N ILE A 44 -13.17 8.18 0.07
CA ILE A 44 -13.38 9.40 0.85
C ILE A 44 -14.87 9.63 0.97
N GLU A 45 -15.35 9.85 2.18
CA GLU A 45 -16.70 10.32 2.41
C GLU A 45 -16.92 11.67 1.71
N LEU A 46 -17.70 11.67 0.63
CA LEU A 46 -17.97 12.83 -0.22
C LEU A 46 -18.82 13.91 0.46
N THR A 47 -19.32 13.68 1.66
CA THR A 47 -20.26 14.56 2.36
C THR A 47 -19.70 15.93 2.74
N ASN A 48 -18.38 16.14 2.67
CA ASN A 48 -17.72 17.36 3.11
C ASN A 48 -16.57 17.82 2.21
N LEU A 49 -16.60 17.55 0.90
CA LEU A 49 -15.57 18.07 0.01
C LEU A 49 -15.78 19.58 -0.20
N PRO A 50 -14.95 20.44 0.44
CA PRO A 50 -14.88 21.82 -0.01
C PRO A 50 -14.33 21.81 -1.44
N SER A 51 -14.87 22.65 -2.27
CA SER A 51 -14.44 22.82 -3.64
C SER A 51 -12.90 22.90 -3.73
N MET A 52 -12.28 21.83 -4.28
CA MET A 52 -11.02 21.85 -5.01
C MET A 52 -9.67 21.96 -4.28
N SER A 53 -9.53 21.75 -2.97
CA SER A 53 -8.22 21.51 -2.40
C SER A 53 -8.17 20.11 -1.77
N TYR A 54 -7.20 19.29 -2.19
CA TYR A 54 -6.93 17.97 -1.57
C TYR A 54 -5.99 18.10 -0.36
N GLU A 55 -5.72 19.32 0.08
CA GLU A 55 -4.87 19.57 1.24
C GLU A 55 -5.52 19.05 2.52
N GLY A 56 -4.79 18.21 3.25
CA GLY A 56 -5.28 17.64 4.50
C GLY A 56 -6.24 16.45 4.34
N LEU A 57 -6.43 15.96 3.11
CA LEU A 57 -7.30 14.82 2.84
C LEU A 57 -6.68 13.53 3.38
N ILE A 58 -7.41 12.83 4.24
CA ILE A 58 -7.00 11.52 4.75
C ILE A 58 -7.99 10.47 4.21
N ASP A 59 -7.43 9.43 3.56
CA ASP A 59 -8.21 8.30 3.05
C ASP A 59 -8.95 7.58 4.20
N ASP A 60 -10.15 7.07 3.94
CA ASP A 60 -11.00 6.47 4.98
C ASP A 60 -10.41 5.17 5.54
N ASP A 61 -9.65 4.40 4.75
CA ASP A 61 -8.90 3.25 5.27
C ASP A 61 -7.85 3.69 6.31
N VAL A 62 -7.18 4.82 6.05
CA VAL A 62 -6.18 5.38 6.97
C VAL A 62 -6.84 5.86 8.25
N LYS A 63 -7.99 6.55 8.16
CA LYS A 63 -8.78 6.96 9.33
C LYS A 63 -9.25 5.75 10.15
N PHE A 64 -9.74 4.71 9.47
CA PHE A 64 -10.19 3.48 10.11
C PHE A 64 -9.04 2.80 10.87
N ILE A 65 -7.87 2.65 10.25
CA ILE A 65 -6.69 2.06 10.91
C ILE A 65 -6.26 2.94 12.08
N GLY A 66 -6.19 4.26 11.89
CA GLY A 66 -5.82 5.22 12.91
C GLY A 66 -6.72 5.13 14.14
N SER A 67 -8.04 5.16 13.95
CA SER A 67 -9.01 5.03 15.02
C SER A 67 -8.97 3.67 15.72
N THR A 68 -8.78 2.58 14.95
CA THR A 68 -8.70 1.20 15.48
C THR A 68 -7.48 1.01 16.38
N LEU A 69 -6.37 1.65 16.04
CA LEU A 69 -5.10 1.53 16.76
C LEU A 69 -4.82 2.68 17.75
N ASN A 70 -5.73 3.64 17.86
CA ASN A 70 -5.54 4.87 18.62
C ASN A 70 -4.26 5.62 18.23
N ILE A 71 -4.01 5.73 16.93
CA ILE A 71 -2.93 6.54 16.38
C ILE A 71 -3.40 7.99 16.38
N GLU A 72 -2.58 8.90 16.91
CA GLU A 72 -2.88 10.33 16.93
C GLU A 72 -2.95 10.89 15.49
N GLU A 73 -3.86 11.87 15.27
CA GLU A 73 -4.14 12.42 13.95
C GLU A 73 -2.89 12.99 13.26
N GLU A 74 -1.97 13.57 14.01
CA GLU A 74 -0.69 14.07 13.52
C GLU A 74 0.22 12.97 12.93
N ASN A 75 -0.05 11.70 13.23
CA ASN A 75 0.65 10.54 12.69
C ASN A 75 -0.12 9.88 11.54
N LEU A 76 -1.20 10.50 11.06
CA LEU A 76 -1.90 10.12 9.84
C LEU A 76 -1.42 11.00 8.69
N ILE A 77 -0.78 10.40 7.69
CA ILE A 77 -0.22 11.11 6.55
C ILE A 77 -1.33 11.39 5.54
N SER A 78 -1.49 12.66 5.19
CA SER A 78 -2.48 13.10 4.22
C SER A 78 -2.20 12.57 2.81
N SER A 79 -3.26 12.30 2.06
CA SER A 79 -3.18 11.95 0.65
C SER A 79 -2.87 13.21 -0.19
N VAL A 80 -2.15 13.02 -1.27
CA VAL A 80 -1.80 14.10 -2.22
C VAL A 80 -2.64 14.10 -3.49
N GLY A 81 -3.49 13.12 -3.64
CA GLY A 81 -4.43 13.00 -4.75
C GLY A 81 -5.58 12.07 -4.43
N LEU A 82 -6.63 12.17 -5.23
CA LEU A 82 -7.80 11.30 -5.18
C LEU A 82 -7.92 10.54 -6.50
N LEU A 83 -8.05 9.23 -6.43
CA LEU A 83 -8.26 8.36 -7.58
C LEU A 83 -9.76 8.33 -7.93
N ASP A 84 -10.18 9.32 -8.67
CA ASP A 84 -11.53 9.41 -9.22
C ASP A 84 -11.51 9.88 -10.68
N ASN A 85 -12.60 9.64 -11.40
CA ASN A 85 -12.68 9.97 -12.82
C ASN A 85 -12.56 11.49 -13.09
N ILE A 86 -13.10 12.32 -12.21
CA ILE A 86 -13.09 13.79 -12.39
C ILE A 86 -11.66 14.32 -12.25
N SER A 87 -10.92 13.84 -11.26
CA SER A 87 -9.53 14.21 -11.06
C SER A 87 -8.64 13.75 -12.21
N ALA A 88 -8.86 12.52 -12.71
CA ALA A 88 -8.15 11.99 -13.87
C ALA A 88 -8.42 12.82 -15.15
N GLU A 89 -9.69 13.12 -15.43
CA GLU A 89 -10.09 13.94 -16.57
C GLU A 89 -9.49 15.35 -16.53
N LYS A 90 -9.46 15.98 -15.34
CA LYS A 90 -8.83 17.29 -15.16
C LYS A 90 -7.34 17.24 -15.47
N ARG A 91 -6.62 16.22 -15.01
CA ARG A 91 -5.19 16.07 -15.29
C ARG A 91 -4.92 15.91 -16.78
N ILE A 92 -5.72 15.08 -17.46
CA ILE A 92 -5.63 14.88 -18.91
C ILE A 92 -5.88 16.20 -19.63
N SER A 93 -6.97 16.91 -19.30
CA SER A 93 -7.36 18.16 -19.91
C SER A 93 -6.32 19.27 -19.73
N ASN A 94 -5.70 19.33 -18.55
CA ASN A 94 -4.67 20.31 -18.23
C ASN A 94 -3.27 19.90 -18.75
N LYS A 95 -3.15 18.74 -19.42
CA LYS A 95 -1.87 18.15 -19.84
C LYS A 95 -0.87 17.97 -18.68
N ASP A 96 -1.36 17.83 -17.47
CA ASP A 96 -0.59 17.58 -16.27
C ASP A 96 -0.38 16.07 -16.08
N LEU A 97 0.35 15.48 -17.03
CA LEU A 97 0.60 14.04 -17.09
C LEU A 97 2.00 13.66 -16.54
N LEU A 98 2.82 14.63 -16.20
CA LEU A 98 4.09 14.37 -15.57
C LEU A 98 3.86 14.02 -14.08
N PRO A 99 4.73 13.21 -13.48
CA PRO A 99 4.75 13.05 -12.03
C PRO A 99 4.87 14.45 -11.44
N GLY A 100 3.72 14.97 -11.08
CA GLY A 100 3.58 16.38 -10.82
C GLY A 100 3.85 16.70 -9.37
N LYS A 101 3.40 17.87 -8.97
CA LYS A 101 3.53 18.45 -7.62
C LYS A 101 3.10 17.53 -6.47
N GLY A 102 2.20 16.57 -6.71
CA GLY A 102 1.77 15.58 -5.72
C GLY A 102 2.92 14.71 -5.20
N PHE A 103 3.93 14.52 -6.03
CA PHE A 103 5.13 13.76 -5.68
C PHE A 103 6.04 14.53 -4.71
N ASP A 104 6.33 15.79 -5.02
CA ASP A 104 7.12 16.66 -4.15
C ASP A 104 6.43 16.83 -2.78
N GLN A 105 5.08 16.86 -2.77
CA GLN A 105 4.30 16.93 -1.54
C GLN A 105 4.45 15.67 -0.67
N ILE A 106 4.42 14.48 -1.26
CA ILE A 106 4.62 13.23 -0.50
C ILE A 106 6.03 13.16 0.08
N GLU A 107 7.03 13.56 -0.68
CA GLU A 107 8.40 13.58 -0.19
C GLU A 107 8.54 14.52 1.02
N GLY A 108 7.91 15.70 0.97
CA GLY A 108 7.87 16.64 2.08
C GLY A 108 7.14 16.11 3.33
N LEU A 109 6.13 15.26 3.16
CA LEU A 109 5.37 14.68 4.27
C LEU A 109 6.08 13.54 5.01
N VAL A 110 7.03 12.87 4.36
CA VAL A 110 7.71 11.68 4.90
C VAL A 110 9.21 11.86 5.13
N ASN A 111 9.82 12.95 4.61
CA ASN A 111 11.24 13.26 4.76
C ASN A 111 11.51 14.27 5.87
N ASP A 112 10.70 14.25 6.92
CA ASP A 112 10.92 15.03 8.14
C ASP A 112 11.83 14.29 9.13
N ASP A 113 12.07 14.91 10.29
CA ASP A 113 12.85 14.32 11.39
C ASP A 113 12.09 13.26 12.20
N PHE A 114 11.09 12.61 11.61
CA PHE A 114 10.32 11.58 12.29
C PHE A 114 11.18 10.35 12.57
N GLU A 115 11.39 10.07 13.84
CA GLU A 115 12.11 8.89 14.31
C GLU A 115 11.17 7.67 14.44
N GLY A 116 10.75 7.11 13.30
CA GLY A 116 9.84 5.98 13.24
C GLY A 116 9.71 5.42 11.83
N LEU A 117 8.73 4.53 11.64
CA LEU A 117 8.43 3.95 10.33
C LEU A 117 7.20 4.62 9.72
N ASN A 118 7.35 5.15 8.52
CA ASN A 118 6.22 5.55 7.69
C ASN A 118 5.74 4.35 6.87
N ILE A 119 4.50 3.91 7.10
CA ILE A 119 3.86 2.83 6.36
C ILE A 119 2.89 3.48 5.38
N LEU A 120 3.17 3.34 4.08
CA LEU A 120 2.34 3.91 3.03
C LEU A 120 1.65 2.80 2.24
N GLU A 121 0.33 2.86 2.16
CA GLU A 121 -0.46 1.97 1.32
C GLU A 121 -0.55 2.53 -0.10
N ALA A 122 -0.14 1.75 -1.09
CA ALA A 122 -0.32 2.11 -2.51
C ALA A 122 -1.78 1.88 -2.95
N ALA A 123 -2.16 2.50 -4.06
CA ALA A 123 -3.45 2.28 -4.71
C ALA A 123 -3.67 0.81 -5.13
N GLY A 124 -4.79 0.49 -5.75
CA GLY A 124 -5.30 -0.86 -5.96
C GLY A 124 -4.30 -1.86 -6.54
N SER A 125 -3.71 -1.57 -7.70
CA SER A 125 -2.77 -2.46 -8.39
C SER A 125 -1.37 -1.87 -8.54
N LEU A 126 -0.45 -2.65 -9.12
CA LEU A 126 0.93 -2.23 -9.36
C LEU A 126 1.04 -0.91 -10.14
N HIS A 127 0.18 -0.72 -11.13
CA HIS A 127 0.24 0.41 -12.06
C HIS A 127 -0.79 1.51 -11.77
N GLU A 128 -1.75 1.26 -10.91
CA GLU A 128 -2.77 2.24 -10.58
C GLU A 128 -2.17 3.51 -10.00
N GLY A 129 -2.67 4.66 -10.44
CA GLY A 129 -2.08 5.96 -10.08
C GLY A 129 -0.94 6.43 -10.97
N MET A 130 -0.62 5.72 -12.07
CA MET A 130 0.46 6.10 -12.98
C MET A 130 0.27 7.51 -13.56
N ILE A 131 -0.95 7.88 -13.89
CA ILE A 131 -1.29 9.24 -14.39
C ILE A 131 -1.02 10.34 -13.34
N TYR A 132 -1.00 9.97 -12.06
CA TYR A 132 -0.69 10.89 -10.96
C TYR A 132 0.80 10.90 -10.62
N GLY A 133 1.62 10.05 -11.23
CA GLY A 133 2.99 9.83 -10.80
C GLY A 133 3.11 9.08 -9.47
N LEU A 134 2.04 8.43 -9.02
CA LEU A 134 1.89 7.81 -7.71
C LEU A 134 1.63 6.29 -7.77
N SER A 135 1.93 5.66 -8.92
CA SER A 135 1.92 4.19 -8.98
C SER A 135 2.98 3.59 -8.06
N LEU A 136 2.80 2.35 -7.67
CA LEU A 136 3.73 1.70 -6.74
C LEU A 136 5.20 1.76 -7.19
N PRO A 137 5.57 1.47 -8.47
CA PRO A 137 6.96 1.63 -8.91
C PRO A 137 7.47 3.07 -8.88
N GLN A 138 6.59 4.05 -9.19
CA GLN A 138 6.97 5.46 -9.14
C GLN A 138 7.24 5.91 -7.70
N LEU A 139 6.35 5.59 -6.76
CA LEU A 139 6.52 5.86 -5.32
C LEU A 139 7.79 5.20 -4.79
N ALA A 140 7.99 3.90 -5.08
CA ALA A 140 9.15 3.17 -4.60
C ALA A 140 10.47 3.81 -5.04
N LYS A 141 10.53 4.22 -6.32
CA LYS A 141 11.72 4.85 -6.89
C LYS A 141 12.02 6.20 -6.25
N SER A 142 11.04 7.03 -6.10
CA SER A 142 11.23 8.41 -5.69
C SER A 142 11.43 8.55 -4.18
N LEU A 143 10.68 7.81 -3.39
CA LEU A 143 10.89 7.74 -1.94
C LEU A 143 12.08 6.85 -1.56
N ASN A 144 12.74 6.22 -2.53
CA ASN A 144 13.77 5.20 -2.31
C ASN A 144 13.34 4.15 -1.27
N ALA A 145 12.07 3.80 -1.29
CA ALA A 145 11.43 2.97 -0.28
C ALA A 145 11.49 1.48 -0.62
N LYS A 146 11.42 0.63 0.40
CA LYS A 146 11.21 -0.81 0.22
C LYS A 146 9.74 -1.12 0.08
N VAL A 147 9.42 -2.11 -0.76
CA VAL A 147 8.06 -2.52 -1.09
C VAL A 147 7.81 -3.94 -0.63
N LEU A 148 6.78 -4.10 0.17
CA LEU A 148 6.21 -5.40 0.52
C LEU A 148 4.92 -5.58 -0.29
N ILE A 149 4.88 -6.63 -1.11
CA ILE A 149 3.71 -6.96 -1.93
C ILE A 149 2.75 -7.85 -1.13
N VAL A 150 1.47 -7.52 -1.14
CA VAL A 150 0.39 -8.44 -0.73
C VAL A 150 -0.20 -9.05 -1.98
N ASN A 151 -0.16 -10.36 -2.11
CA ASN A 151 -0.68 -11.04 -3.29
C ASN A 151 -1.71 -12.08 -2.90
N LEU A 152 -2.86 -12.09 -3.57
CA LEU A 152 -3.82 -13.18 -3.42
C LEU A 152 -3.18 -14.46 -3.95
N TRP A 153 -3.28 -15.51 -3.15
CA TRP A 153 -2.78 -16.81 -3.55
C TRP A 153 -3.94 -17.69 -3.99
N GLU A 154 -4.08 -17.87 -5.28
CA GLU A 154 -5.09 -18.76 -5.86
C GLU A 154 -4.46 -20.02 -6.44
N ASP A 155 -3.41 -19.84 -7.25
CA ASP A 155 -2.68 -20.91 -7.93
C ASP A 155 -1.31 -20.42 -8.43
N CYS A 156 -0.69 -21.21 -9.29
CA CYS A 156 0.60 -20.85 -9.90
C CYS A 156 0.57 -19.59 -10.80
N LYS A 157 -0.61 -19.11 -11.23
CA LYS A 157 -0.71 -17.83 -11.98
C LYS A 157 -0.34 -16.64 -11.10
N SER A 158 -0.51 -16.78 -9.79
CA SER A 158 -0.06 -15.77 -8.83
C SER A 158 1.45 -15.53 -8.92
N VAL A 159 2.23 -16.52 -9.36
CA VAL A 159 3.69 -16.41 -9.51
C VAL A 159 4.07 -15.46 -10.64
N ASP A 160 3.36 -15.46 -11.76
CA ASP A 160 3.64 -14.58 -12.89
C ASP A 160 3.49 -13.11 -12.49
N ALA A 161 2.45 -12.79 -11.72
CA ALA A 161 2.23 -11.45 -11.19
C ALA A 161 3.36 -11.01 -10.23
N LEU A 162 3.86 -11.93 -9.40
CA LEU A 162 4.97 -11.65 -8.49
C LEU A 162 6.29 -11.44 -9.23
N LEU A 163 6.54 -12.22 -10.28
CA LEU A 163 7.74 -12.06 -11.14
C LEU A 163 7.72 -10.71 -11.86
N ASP A 164 6.55 -10.30 -12.38
CA ASP A 164 6.41 -8.99 -12.99
C ASP A 164 6.60 -7.86 -11.97
N ALA A 165 5.97 -7.93 -10.81
CA ALA A 165 6.16 -6.97 -9.74
C ALA A 165 7.63 -6.84 -9.33
N LYS A 166 8.32 -7.96 -9.15
CA LYS A 166 9.75 -7.98 -8.83
C LYS A 166 10.59 -7.30 -9.92
N LYS A 167 10.30 -7.58 -11.19
CA LYS A 167 10.97 -6.95 -12.33
C LYS A 167 10.78 -5.44 -12.35
N GLN A 168 9.55 -4.97 -12.12
CA GLN A 168 9.19 -3.57 -12.15
C GLN A 168 9.80 -2.77 -10.97
N LEU A 169 9.78 -3.36 -9.79
CA LEU A 169 10.28 -2.74 -8.56
C LEU A 169 11.80 -2.85 -8.39
N GLY A 170 12.43 -3.82 -9.02
CA GLY A 170 13.89 -4.03 -8.97
C GLY A 170 14.43 -4.07 -7.53
N LYS A 171 15.38 -3.20 -7.20
CA LYS A 171 16.01 -3.11 -5.87
C LYS A 171 15.05 -2.72 -4.73
N HIS A 172 13.89 -2.19 -5.06
CA HIS A 172 12.88 -1.78 -4.09
C HIS A 172 11.99 -2.94 -3.64
N PHE A 173 11.91 -4.01 -4.40
CA PHE A 173 11.17 -5.21 -4.01
C PHE A 173 11.81 -5.86 -2.78
N ALA A 174 11.08 -5.86 -1.66
CA ALA A 174 11.54 -6.54 -0.44
C ALA A 174 11.09 -8.00 -0.42
N GLY A 175 9.86 -8.27 -0.87
CA GLY A 175 9.28 -9.61 -0.88
C GLY A 175 7.75 -9.56 -0.88
N VAL A 176 7.13 -10.65 -0.46
CA VAL A 176 5.69 -10.86 -0.57
C VAL A 176 5.07 -11.42 0.71
N VAL A 177 3.81 -11.09 0.93
CA VAL A 177 2.89 -11.80 1.82
C VAL A 177 1.83 -12.47 0.94
N LEU A 178 1.72 -13.79 1.05
CA LEU A 178 0.69 -14.57 0.33
C LEU A 178 -0.60 -14.51 1.15
N ASN A 179 -1.64 -13.90 0.58
CA ASN A 179 -2.92 -13.72 1.25
C ASN A 179 -4.02 -14.63 0.69
N ALA A 180 -5.06 -14.81 1.47
CA ALA A 180 -6.24 -15.62 1.15
C ALA A 180 -5.92 -17.10 0.83
N VAL A 181 -4.82 -17.61 1.34
CA VAL A 181 -4.48 -19.03 1.19
C VAL A 181 -5.55 -19.90 1.84
N ILE A 182 -6.06 -20.87 1.09
CA ILE A 182 -7.06 -21.81 1.61
C ILE A 182 -6.46 -22.52 2.83
N PRO A 183 -7.16 -22.56 3.99
CA PRO A 183 -6.60 -23.11 5.24
C PRO A 183 -5.98 -24.50 5.09
N GLN A 184 -6.59 -25.37 4.27
CA GLN A 184 -6.12 -26.72 4.00
C GLN A 184 -4.80 -26.76 3.18
N GLU A 185 -4.48 -25.68 2.47
CA GLU A 185 -3.28 -25.59 1.63
C GLU A 185 -2.12 -24.86 2.29
N VAL A 186 -2.33 -24.28 3.48
CA VAL A 186 -1.29 -23.47 4.17
C VAL A 186 0.00 -24.26 4.35
N GLU A 187 -0.07 -25.50 4.79
CA GLU A 187 1.13 -26.33 5.01
C GLU A 187 1.82 -26.70 3.69
N LYS A 188 1.05 -26.98 2.63
CA LYS A 188 1.60 -27.19 1.28
C LYS A 188 2.32 -25.93 0.77
N VAL A 189 1.67 -24.77 0.92
CA VAL A 189 2.29 -23.48 0.53
C VAL A 189 3.59 -23.25 1.27
N LYS A 190 3.63 -23.50 2.57
CA LYS A 190 4.84 -23.33 3.39
C LYS A 190 5.97 -24.29 2.99
N ASN A 191 5.64 -25.54 2.73
CA ASN A 191 6.63 -26.59 2.57
C ASN A 191 7.10 -26.77 1.12
N GLU A 192 6.29 -26.41 0.12
CA GLU A 192 6.59 -26.63 -1.28
C GLU A 192 6.72 -25.32 -2.06
N ILE A 193 5.77 -24.39 -1.87
CA ILE A 193 5.70 -23.18 -2.69
C ILE A 193 6.71 -22.13 -2.22
N ILE A 194 6.80 -21.89 -0.91
CA ILE A 194 7.75 -20.89 -0.38
C ILE A 194 9.19 -21.22 -0.75
N PRO A 195 9.70 -22.47 -0.62
CA PRO A 195 11.02 -22.82 -1.10
C PRO A 195 11.21 -22.53 -2.59
N SER A 196 10.24 -22.89 -3.43
CA SER A 196 10.29 -22.63 -4.87
C SER A 196 10.31 -21.13 -5.21
N LEU A 197 9.54 -20.30 -4.49
CA LEU A 197 9.58 -18.84 -4.64
C LEU A 197 10.94 -18.27 -4.22
N LYS A 198 11.53 -18.83 -3.18
CA LYS A 198 12.85 -18.43 -2.70
C LYS A 198 13.94 -18.76 -3.73
N ASP A 199 13.86 -19.89 -4.42
CA ASP A 199 14.77 -20.24 -5.51
C ASP A 199 14.66 -19.24 -6.69
N MET A 200 13.49 -18.60 -6.87
CA MET A 200 13.28 -17.48 -7.79
C MET A 200 13.72 -16.13 -7.20
N ASN A 201 14.36 -16.12 -6.04
CA ASN A 201 14.71 -14.93 -5.27
C ASN A 201 13.49 -14.06 -4.92
N ILE A 202 12.35 -14.66 -4.60
CA ILE A 202 11.16 -14.02 -4.06
C ILE A 202 11.08 -14.41 -2.58
N GLU A 203 11.40 -13.45 -1.71
CA GLU A 203 11.28 -13.66 -0.26
C GLU A 203 9.81 -13.61 0.16
N VAL A 204 9.37 -14.62 0.94
CA VAL A 204 8.01 -14.69 1.48
C VAL A 204 8.04 -14.38 2.97
N PHE A 205 7.49 -13.24 3.37
CA PHE A 205 7.47 -12.79 4.76
C PHE A 205 6.32 -13.38 5.58
N GLY A 206 5.29 -13.88 4.90
CA GLY A 206 4.17 -14.48 5.61
C GLY A 206 3.12 -15.10 4.70
N VAL A 207 2.28 -15.91 5.33
CA VAL A 207 1.11 -16.54 4.72
C VAL A 207 -0.10 -16.18 5.56
N MET A 208 -1.09 -15.54 4.97
CA MET A 208 -2.35 -15.19 5.62
C MET A 208 -3.45 -16.14 5.11
N PRO A 209 -3.99 -16.99 5.98
CA PRO A 209 -5.09 -17.87 5.60
C PRO A 209 -6.35 -17.07 5.24
N LYS A 210 -7.14 -17.60 4.31
CA LYS A 210 -8.45 -17.07 3.97
C LYS A 210 -9.35 -17.10 5.20
N SER A 211 -9.83 -15.92 5.62
CA SER A 211 -10.72 -15.79 6.77
C SER A 211 -12.02 -15.10 6.37
N PRO A 212 -13.18 -15.66 6.71
CA PRO A 212 -14.47 -15.02 6.49
C PRO A 212 -14.58 -13.66 7.24
N LEU A 213 -13.91 -13.54 8.38
CA LEU A 213 -13.94 -12.34 9.21
C LEU A 213 -13.24 -11.14 8.56
N LEU A 214 -12.23 -11.38 7.73
CA LEU A 214 -11.51 -10.29 7.04
C LEU A 214 -12.33 -9.68 5.89
N ARG A 215 -13.34 -10.39 5.37
CA ARG A 215 -14.23 -9.85 4.33
C ARG A 215 -15.14 -8.73 4.84
N SER A 216 -15.45 -8.70 6.13
CA SER A 216 -16.32 -7.69 6.71
C SER A 216 -15.63 -6.33 6.97
N VAL A 217 -14.30 -6.27 6.86
CA VAL A 217 -13.50 -5.06 7.11
C VAL A 217 -13.24 -4.27 5.81
N THR A 218 -13.40 -4.90 4.65
CA THR A 218 -13.03 -4.34 3.34
C THR A 218 -14.21 -3.97 2.45
N VAL A 219 -15.43 -3.94 2.99
CA VAL A 219 -16.65 -3.53 2.27
C VAL A 219 -17.10 -2.19 2.85
N GLY A 220 -16.49 -1.15 2.37
CA GLY A 220 -16.97 0.22 2.46
C GLY A 220 -17.24 0.72 1.05
#